data_af1335bc5fa162585bab902c63c4d57b
#
_entry.id   af1335bc5fa162585bab902c63c4d57b
#
_cell.length_a   1.000
_cell.length_b   1.000
_cell.length_c   1.000
_cell.angle_alpha   90.00
_cell.angle_beta   90.00
_cell.angle_gamma   90.00
#
_symmetry.space_group_name_H-M   'P 1'
#
loop_
_entity.id
_entity.type
_entity.pdbx_description
1 polymer ?
#
loop_
_entity_poly.entity_id
_entity_poly.type
_entity_poly.pdbx_seq_one_letter_code
_entity_poly.pdbx_strand_id
1 'polypeptide(L)'
;MIEIEKPNIATINLSDDGRNGKFIIEPLERGYGITLGNSLRRVLLSSLPGVAVTNIKIDGVLHEISTIPGVKEDVPEIVLNVKGIIAALHCDGPKTVVIDTTGACDITAGDIKQDADIEILNPDFHLVTVENNVRFYMELTFDHGRGYVSQEKNKQLYLQNNQGGAPVGTIFTDSIYTPVYNVNYKVENTRVGSSTDYDKLTLEVLTNGVILAKEAISLGAKILNEHLNLFVDLSDEAKNAEIMVEREETIKEKVLEMTIEELDMSVRSFNCLKRAGIDTVEHLINKTEEEMIRSETSVRSRLKK
;
A
#
# COMPACT_ATOMS: atom_id res chain seq x y z
N MET A 1 1.84 -7.62 -34.74
CA MET A 1 2.02 -7.75 -33.30
C MET A 1 1.86 -6.33 -32.75
N ILE A 2 1.09 -6.11 -31.73
CA ILE A 2 0.91 -4.75 -31.14
C ILE A 2 2.02 -4.67 -30.09
N GLU A 3 3.01 -3.82 -30.34
CA GLU A 3 4.12 -3.59 -29.42
C GLU A 3 3.81 -2.28 -28.67
N ILE A 4 3.67 -2.35 -27.35
CA ILE A 4 3.42 -1.21 -26.46
C ILE A 4 4.71 -0.97 -25.68
N GLU A 5 5.21 0.25 -25.68
CA GLU A 5 6.38 0.62 -24.84
C GLU A 5 6.03 0.45 -23.35
N LYS A 6 6.93 -0.22 -22.64
CA LYS A 6 6.76 -0.42 -21.18
C LYS A 6 6.94 0.90 -20.44
N PRO A 7 5.89 1.37 -19.71
CA PRO A 7 5.98 2.61 -18.96
C PRO A 7 6.90 2.47 -17.74
N ASN A 8 7.51 3.59 -17.35
CA ASN A 8 8.29 3.68 -16.12
C ASN A 8 7.41 4.20 -14.98
N ILE A 9 7.63 3.71 -13.76
CA ILE A 9 6.95 4.15 -12.55
C ILE A 9 7.97 4.85 -11.64
N ALA A 10 7.81 6.16 -11.47
CA ALA A 10 8.63 6.97 -10.58
C ALA A 10 7.86 7.36 -9.32
N THR A 11 8.47 7.18 -8.15
CA THR A 11 7.96 7.71 -6.88
C THR A 11 8.52 9.12 -6.71
N ILE A 12 7.65 10.15 -6.75
CA ILE A 12 8.07 11.55 -6.63
C ILE A 12 8.11 12.00 -5.18
N ASN A 13 7.09 11.66 -4.44
CA ASN A 13 6.98 12.04 -3.05
C ASN A 13 6.40 10.88 -2.24
N LEU A 14 7.04 10.55 -1.16
CA LEU A 14 6.57 9.60 -0.16
C LEU A 14 6.77 10.27 1.19
N SER A 15 5.73 10.35 2.01
CA SER A 15 5.85 10.84 3.38
C SER A 15 6.75 9.91 4.21
N ASP A 16 7.39 10.46 5.25
CA ASP A 16 8.31 9.70 6.12
C ASP A 16 7.64 8.47 6.76
N ASP A 17 6.34 8.55 7.01
CA ASP A 17 5.51 7.46 7.53
C ASP A 17 4.97 6.53 6.43
N GLY A 18 5.24 6.81 5.14
CA GLY A 18 4.79 6.02 4.00
C GLY A 18 3.28 6.05 3.72
N ARG A 19 2.50 6.82 4.48
CA ARG A 19 1.02 6.90 4.34
C ARG A 19 0.57 7.67 3.13
N ASN A 20 1.31 8.73 2.76
CA ASN A 20 1.00 9.54 1.60
C ASN A 20 2.05 9.32 0.52
N GLY A 21 1.63 8.88 -0.65
CA GLY A 21 2.51 8.62 -1.79
C GLY A 21 2.00 9.26 -3.08
N LYS A 22 2.93 9.85 -3.84
CA LYS A 22 2.70 10.38 -5.17
C LYS A 22 3.58 9.66 -6.19
N PHE A 23 2.93 9.04 -7.17
CA PHE A 23 3.54 8.20 -8.18
C PHE A 23 3.25 8.76 -9.57
N ILE A 24 4.24 8.70 -10.44
CA ILE A 24 4.09 9.05 -11.85
C ILE A 24 4.36 7.82 -12.70
N ILE A 25 3.47 7.58 -13.64
CA ILE A 25 3.54 6.50 -14.61
C ILE A 25 3.57 7.14 -16.00
N GLU A 26 4.69 7.02 -16.68
CA GLU A 26 4.92 7.55 -18.03
C GLU A 26 6.03 6.79 -18.77
N PRO A 27 6.01 6.72 -20.12
CA PRO A 27 4.92 7.13 -20.98
C PRO A 27 3.82 6.07 -21.05
N LEU A 28 2.56 6.49 -21.17
CA LEU A 28 1.43 5.62 -21.43
C LEU A 28 0.85 5.96 -22.81
N GLU A 29 0.36 4.98 -23.54
CA GLU A 29 -0.40 5.25 -24.75
C GLU A 29 -1.67 6.05 -24.42
N ARG A 30 -2.11 6.85 -25.38
CA ARG A 30 -3.26 7.74 -25.23
C ARG A 30 -4.51 7.00 -24.79
N GLY A 31 -5.11 7.48 -23.68
CA GLY A 31 -6.31 6.89 -23.05
C GLY A 31 -6.02 5.91 -21.93
N TYR A 32 -4.83 5.29 -21.90
CA TYR A 32 -4.47 4.37 -20.81
C TYR A 32 -4.30 5.06 -19.48
N GLY A 33 -3.90 6.32 -19.45
CA GLY A 33 -3.82 7.12 -18.23
C GLY A 33 -5.16 7.14 -17.47
N ILE A 34 -6.26 7.43 -18.15
CA ILE A 34 -7.60 7.45 -17.56
C ILE A 34 -8.05 6.04 -17.17
N THR A 35 -7.84 5.05 -18.04
CA THR A 35 -8.24 3.66 -17.79
C THR A 35 -7.58 3.09 -16.55
N LEU A 36 -6.25 3.21 -16.44
CA LEU A 36 -5.49 2.71 -15.29
C LEU A 36 -5.78 3.53 -14.03
N GLY A 37 -5.79 4.86 -14.13
CA GLY A 37 -6.03 5.73 -13.00
C GLY A 37 -7.40 5.50 -12.36
N ASN A 38 -8.47 5.41 -13.17
CA ASN A 38 -9.81 5.16 -12.67
C ASN A 38 -9.98 3.73 -12.12
N SER A 39 -9.42 2.73 -12.80
CA SER A 39 -9.50 1.34 -12.36
C SER A 39 -8.79 1.13 -11.03
N LEU A 40 -7.56 1.64 -10.89
CA LEU A 40 -6.81 1.59 -9.63
C LEU A 40 -7.52 2.35 -8.52
N ARG A 41 -7.99 3.58 -8.78
CA ARG A 41 -8.75 4.35 -7.79
C ARG A 41 -9.93 3.56 -7.24
N ARG A 42 -10.73 2.95 -8.11
CA ARG A 42 -11.92 2.19 -7.70
C ARG A 42 -11.54 0.98 -6.84
N VAL A 43 -10.53 0.22 -7.25
CA VAL A 43 -10.09 -0.97 -6.50
C VAL A 43 -9.46 -0.60 -5.16
N LEU A 44 -8.64 0.44 -5.13
CA LEU A 44 -8.01 0.92 -3.90
C LEU A 44 -9.03 1.37 -2.85
N LEU A 45 -10.11 2.03 -3.27
CA LEU A 45 -11.15 2.54 -2.37
C LEU A 45 -12.17 1.48 -1.93
N SER A 46 -12.28 0.33 -2.61
CA SER A 46 -13.37 -0.62 -2.34
C SER A 46 -12.94 -2.05 -2.04
N SER A 47 -11.77 -2.48 -2.51
CA SER A 47 -11.47 -3.91 -2.59
C SER A 47 -10.31 -4.37 -1.71
N LEU A 48 -9.56 -3.43 -1.14
CA LEU A 48 -8.47 -3.77 -0.23
C LEU A 48 -9.03 -4.31 1.10
N PRO A 49 -8.39 -5.35 1.66
CA PRO A 49 -8.75 -5.86 2.98
C PRO A 49 -8.33 -4.88 4.08
N GLY A 50 -9.07 -4.89 5.17
CA GLY A 50 -8.75 -4.14 6.37
C GLY A 50 -9.42 -4.72 7.60
N VAL A 51 -9.28 -4.02 8.72
CA VAL A 51 -9.82 -4.39 10.02
C VAL A 51 -10.69 -3.26 10.53
N ALA A 52 -11.85 -3.60 11.11
CA ALA A 52 -12.75 -2.63 11.73
C ALA A 52 -13.54 -3.26 12.87
N VAL A 53 -14.11 -2.40 13.73
CA VAL A 53 -15.02 -2.83 14.78
C VAL A 53 -16.36 -3.20 14.16
N THR A 54 -16.90 -4.34 14.52
CA THR A 54 -18.20 -4.87 14.05
C THR A 54 -19.33 -4.70 15.07
N ASN A 55 -19.00 -4.82 16.34
CA ASN A 55 -19.91 -4.60 17.44
C ASN A 55 -19.17 -4.17 18.71
N ILE A 56 -19.89 -3.52 19.59
CA ILE A 56 -19.45 -3.14 20.93
C ILE A 56 -20.46 -3.60 21.96
N LYS A 57 -20.00 -3.76 23.19
CA LYS A 57 -20.87 -3.99 24.33
C LYS A 57 -20.35 -3.16 25.51
N ILE A 58 -21.21 -2.31 26.06
CA ILE A 58 -20.89 -1.43 27.19
C ILE A 58 -21.71 -1.89 28.39
N ASP A 59 -21.06 -1.99 29.55
CA ASP A 59 -21.74 -2.41 30.78
C ASP A 59 -22.83 -1.40 31.17
N GLY A 60 -24.01 -1.91 31.49
CA GLY A 60 -25.18 -1.10 31.83
C GLY A 60 -25.93 -0.48 30.63
N VAL A 61 -25.48 -0.69 29.38
CA VAL A 61 -26.13 -0.17 28.17
C VAL A 61 -26.83 -1.30 27.41
N LEU A 62 -28.12 -1.07 27.08
CA LEU A 62 -28.96 -2.06 26.40
C LEU A 62 -29.22 -1.73 24.92
N HIS A 63 -29.13 -0.47 24.54
CA HIS A 63 -29.40 -0.01 23.18
C HIS A 63 -28.55 1.24 22.82
N GLU A 64 -28.40 1.50 21.55
CA GLU A 64 -27.55 2.56 21.01
C GLU A 64 -28.00 3.99 21.37
N ILE A 65 -29.31 4.22 21.59
CA ILE A 65 -29.86 5.54 21.94
C ILE A 65 -29.96 5.62 23.46
N SER A 66 -28.84 5.78 24.15
CA SER A 66 -28.78 5.91 25.60
C SER A 66 -27.59 6.77 26.04
N THR A 67 -27.66 7.20 27.32
CA THR A 67 -26.58 7.91 28.00
C THR A 67 -25.99 7.04 29.11
N ILE A 68 -24.74 7.26 29.47
CA ILE A 68 -24.05 6.53 30.53
C ILE A 68 -23.82 7.49 31.70
N PRO A 69 -24.33 7.20 32.92
CA PRO A 69 -24.10 8.07 34.07
C PRO A 69 -22.60 8.24 34.35
N GLY A 70 -22.15 9.51 34.44
CA GLY A 70 -20.75 9.83 34.71
C GLY A 70 -19.81 9.73 33.50
N VAL A 71 -20.36 9.62 32.31
CA VAL A 71 -19.64 9.70 31.01
C VAL A 71 -20.18 10.91 30.28
N LYS A 72 -19.30 11.65 29.63
CA LYS A 72 -19.64 12.89 28.93
C LYS A 72 -20.33 12.63 27.60
N GLU A 73 -19.81 11.68 26.85
CA GLU A 73 -20.30 11.29 25.54
C GLU A 73 -21.50 10.37 25.66
N ASP A 74 -22.47 10.50 24.78
CA ASP A 74 -23.55 9.53 24.60
C ASP A 74 -23.09 8.33 23.79
N VAL A 75 -23.87 7.25 23.89
CA VAL A 75 -23.55 6.00 23.19
C VAL A 75 -23.38 6.18 21.66
N PRO A 76 -24.22 6.97 20.95
CA PRO A 76 -23.99 7.26 19.53
C PRO A 76 -22.64 7.92 19.25
N GLU A 77 -22.20 8.84 20.12
CA GLU A 77 -20.91 9.52 19.99
C GLU A 77 -19.75 8.54 20.22
N ILE A 78 -19.88 7.67 21.24
CA ILE A 78 -18.92 6.59 21.48
C ILE A 78 -18.81 5.67 20.27
N VAL A 79 -19.93 5.28 19.64
CA VAL A 79 -19.95 4.47 18.42
C VAL A 79 -19.21 5.17 17.28
N LEU A 80 -19.39 6.48 17.12
CA LEU A 80 -18.66 7.24 16.10
C LEU A 80 -17.16 7.29 16.38
N ASN A 81 -16.76 7.47 17.64
CA ASN A 81 -15.35 7.46 18.03
C ASN A 81 -14.72 6.08 17.81
N VAL A 82 -15.40 5.01 18.18
CA VAL A 82 -14.91 3.62 17.96
C VAL A 82 -14.63 3.32 16.49
N LYS A 83 -15.39 3.87 15.55
CA LYS A 83 -15.12 3.73 14.11
C LYS A 83 -13.81 4.37 13.66
N GLY A 84 -13.28 5.31 14.44
CA GLY A 84 -12.00 5.98 14.18
C GLY A 84 -10.78 5.17 14.63
N ILE A 85 -10.97 4.05 15.31
CA ILE A 85 -9.86 3.19 15.73
C ILE A 85 -9.22 2.53 14.51
N ILE A 86 -7.89 2.66 14.42
CA ILE A 86 -7.09 2.02 13.38
C ILE A 86 -6.35 0.87 14.02
N ALA A 87 -6.66 -0.35 13.60
CA ALA A 87 -6.09 -1.56 14.16
C ALA A 87 -5.58 -2.51 13.06
N ALA A 88 -4.53 -3.25 13.38
CA ALA A 88 -4.08 -4.42 12.63
C ALA A 88 -4.41 -5.67 13.43
N LEU A 89 -4.97 -6.69 12.77
CA LEU A 89 -5.36 -7.97 13.36
C LEU A 89 -4.49 -9.08 12.77
N HIS A 90 -3.85 -9.87 13.62
CA HIS A 90 -2.88 -10.91 13.24
C HIS A 90 -3.45 -12.33 13.34
N CYS A 91 -4.70 -12.49 13.80
CA CYS A 91 -5.37 -13.78 13.89
C CYS A 91 -6.43 -13.94 12.78
N ASP A 92 -6.76 -15.19 12.48
CA ASP A 92 -7.89 -15.52 11.60
C ASP A 92 -9.20 -15.45 12.38
N GLY A 93 -10.11 -14.56 11.99
CA GLY A 93 -11.44 -14.41 12.55
C GLY A 93 -11.59 -13.26 13.56
N PRO A 94 -12.82 -13.09 14.09
CA PRO A 94 -13.14 -11.96 14.96
C PRO A 94 -12.43 -12.06 16.32
N LYS A 95 -11.91 -10.95 16.81
CA LYS A 95 -11.24 -10.82 18.10
C LYS A 95 -11.93 -9.78 18.96
N THR A 96 -12.28 -10.18 20.20
CA THR A 96 -12.85 -9.26 21.18
C THR A 96 -11.78 -8.81 22.16
N VAL A 97 -11.66 -7.50 22.32
CA VAL A 97 -10.79 -6.82 23.29
C VAL A 97 -11.60 -5.97 24.24
N VAL A 98 -11.00 -5.59 25.34
CA VAL A 98 -11.72 -4.96 26.46
C VAL A 98 -11.02 -3.68 26.89
N ILE A 99 -11.84 -2.68 27.21
CA ILE A 99 -11.46 -1.51 28.00
C ILE A 99 -12.09 -1.65 29.38
N ASP A 100 -11.30 -1.55 30.45
CA ASP A 100 -11.77 -1.63 31.84
C ASP A 100 -11.00 -0.62 32.68
N THR A 101 -11.58 0.53 32.89
CA THR A 101 -10.99 1.64 33.63
C THR A 101 -11.91 2.10 34.75
N THR A 102 -11.33 2.62 35.82
CA THR A 102 -12.08 3.15 36.98
C THR A 102 -11.48 4.49 37.36
N GLY A 103 -12.33 5.49 37.49
CA GLY A 103 -11.94 6.84 37.87
C GLY A 103 -12.17 7.88 36.79
N ALA A 104 -12.05 9.16 37.13
CA ALA A 104 -12.15 10.25 36.17
C ALA A 104 -10.91 10.24 35.25
N CYS A 105 -11.11 9.95 33.98
CA CYS A 105 -10.04 9.89 32.97
C CYS A 105 -10.58 10.06 31.55
N ASP A 106 -9.71 10.50 30.66
CA ASP A 106 -9.94 10.45 29.23
C ASP A 106 -9.44 9.08 28.71
N ILE A 107 -10.36 8.30 28.18
CA ILE A 107 -10.07 6.98 27.63
C ILE A 107 -9.72 7.13 26.15
N THR A 108 -8.57 6.60 25.78
CA THR A 108 -8.05 6.59 24.42
C THR A 108 -8.00 5.17 23.86
N ALA A 109 -7.74 5.03 22.57
CA ALA A 109 -7.57 3.73 21.94
C ALA A 109 -6.39 2.93 22.53
N GLY A 110 -5.41 3.60 23.16
CA GLY A 110 -4.29 2.97 23.86
C GLY A 110 -4.66 2.28 25.16
N ASP A 111 -5.83 2.60 25.76
CA ASP A 111 -6.33 1.95 26.96
C ASP A 111 -7.00 0.59 26.69
N ILE A 112 -7.13 0.21 25.43
CA ILE A 112 -7.53 -1.14 25.03
C ILE A 112 -6.50 -2.13 25.59
N LYS A 113 -6.95 -3.12 26.35
CA LYS A 113 -6.06 -4.15 26.89
C LYS A 113 -5.27 -4.80 25.77
N GLN A 114 -3.95 -4.73 25.88
CA GLN A 114 -3.05 -5.31 24.88
C GLN A 114 -3.27 -6.81 24.74
N ASP A 115 -3.36 -7.25 23.49
CA ASP A 115 -3.44 -8.65 23.11
C ASP A 115 -2.41 -8.88 21.98
N ALA A 116 -1.80 -10.07 21.96
CA ALA A 116 -0.81 -10.40 20.94
C ALA A 116 -1.36 -10.44 19.51
N ASP A 117 -2.68 -10.60 19.38
CA ASP A 117 -3.36 -10.76 18.09
C ASP A 117 -3.83 -9.43 17.49
N ILE A 118 -3.78 -8.31 18.25
CA ILE A 118 -4.26 -7.02 17.81
C ILE A 118 -3.25 -5.91 18.14
N GLU A 119 -2.99 -5.05 17.18
CA GLU A 119 -2.15 -3.87 17.31
C GLU A 119 -2.96 -2.60 17.00
N ILE A 120 -2.97 -1.64 17.92
CA ILE A 120 -3.62 -0.33 17.72
C ILE A 120 -2.58 0.65 17.20
N LEU A 121 -2.84 1.22 16.03
CA LEU A 121 -1.91 2.12 15.34
C LEU A 121 -2.11 3.61 15.67
N ASN A 122 -3.26 3.96 16.26
CA ASN A 122 -3.57 5.32 16.72
C ASN A 122 -3.93 5.36 18.23
N PRO A 123 -3.00 5.01 19.13
CA PRO A 123 -3.26 4.89 20.57
C PRO A 123 -3.77 6.18 21.22
N ASP A 124 -3.39 7.33 20.72
CA ASP A 124 -3.80 8.64 21.26
C ASP A 124 -5.22 9.06 20.83
N PHE A 125 -5.91 8.22 20.05
CA PHE A 125 -7.25 8.55 19.57
C PHE A 125 -8.26 8.51 20.70
N HIS A 126 -8.96 9.65 20.93
CA HIS A 126 -9.93 9.80 22.00
C HIS A 126 -11.18 8.95 21.73
N LEU A 127 -11.64 8.24 22.76
CA LEU A 127 -12.85 7.41 22.70
C LEU A 127 -13.97 7.93 23.62
N VAL A 128 -13.63 8.14 24.90
CA VAL A 128 -14.63 8.44 25.95
C VAL A 128 -14.00 9.25 27.08
N THR A 129 -14.71 10.23 27.63
CA THR A 129 -14.36 10.96 28.85
C THR A 129 -15.20 10.52 30.03
N VAL A 130 -14.58 9.97 31.07
CA VAL A 130 -15.24 9.61 32.33
C VAL A 130 -15.04 10.75 33.33
N GLU A 131 -16.15 11.38 33.77
CA GLU A 131 -16.09 12.57 34.63
C GLU A 131 -16.06 12.24 36.15
N ASN A 132 -16.65 11.13 36.56
CA ASN A 132 -16.79 10.75 37.95
C ASN A 132 -16.02 9.43 38.24
N ASN A 133 -15.91 9.08 39.51
CA ASN A 133 -15.27 7.85 39.94
C ASN A 133 -16.15 6.62 39.64
N VAL A 134 -16.53 6.46 38.38
CA VAL A 134 -17.35 5.38 37.82
C VAL A 134 -16.44 4.40 37.13
N ARG A 135 -16.79 3.12 37.18
CA ARG A 135 -16.14 2.10 36.38
C ARG A 135 -16.73 2.12 34.97
N PHE A 136 -15.88 2.25 33.97
CA PHE A 136 -16.25 2.13 32.57
C PHE A 136 -15.70 0.79 32.02
N TYR A 137 -16.60 -0.05 31.51
CA TYR A 137 -16.28 -1.32 30.92
C TYR A 137 -16.90 -1.43 29.53
N MET A 138 -16.07 -1.70 28.52
CA MET A 138 -16.51 -1.84 27.13
C MET A 138 -15.76 -2.99 26.46
N GLU A 139 -16.48 -3.86 25.78
CA GLU A 139 -15.97 -4.89 24.87
C GLU A 139 -16.08 -4.38 23.44
N LEU A 140 -15.01 -4.56 22.63
CA LEU A 140 -14.96 -4.23 21.22
C LEU A 140 -14.57 -5.48 20.43
N THR A 141 -15.36 -5.80 19.41
CA THR A 141 -15.06 -6.94 18.53
C THR A 141 -14.57 -6.42 17.19
N PHE A 142 -13.33 -6.74 16.87
CA PHE A 142 -12.70 -6.45 15.59
C PHE A 142 -12.81 -7.67 14.67
N ASP A 143 -12.95 -7.41 13.37
CA ASP A 143 -12.96 -8.47 12.35
C ASP A 143 -12.31 -7.97 11.06
N HIS A 144 -11.94 -8.92 10.21
CA HIS A 144 -11.44 -8.68 8.86
C HIS A 144 -12.60 -8.46 7.89
N GLY A 145 -12.42 -7.55 6.94
CA GLY A 145 -13.40 -7.35 5.89
C GLY A 145 -12.87 -6.52 4.73
N ARG A 146 -13.78 -6.09 3.85
CA ARG A 146 -13.47 -5.26 2.68
C ARG A 146 -14.54 -4.21 2.48
N GLY A 147 -14.11 -3.01 2.09
CA GLY A 147 -15.01 -1.90 1.78
C GLY A 147 -15.83 -1.45 2.98
N TYR A 148 -17.13 -1.30 2.79
CA TYR A 148 -18.10 -0.87 3.80
C TYR A 148 -19.14 -1.96 4.05
N VAL A 149 -19.40 -2.22 5.32
CA VAL A 149 -20.44 -3.17 5.76
C VAL A 149 -21.36 -2.44 6.74
N SER A 150 -22.66 -2.41 6.41
CA SER A 150 -23.65 -1.74 7.27
C SER A 150 -23.90 -2.50 8.58
N GLN A 151 -24.38 -1.78 9.59
CA GLN A 151 -24.78 -2.30 10.89
C GLN A 151 -25.72 -3.52 10.78
N GLU A 152 -26.73 -3.43 9.92
CA GLU A 152 -27.69 -4.52 9.73
C GLU A 152 -27.02 -5.77 9.16
N LYS A 153 -26.08 -5.59 8.22
CA LYS A 153 -25.34 -6.70 7.63
C LYS A 153 -24.39 -7.33 8.67
N ASN A 154 -23.70 -6.55 9.48
CA ASN A 154 -22.89 -7.06 10.60
C ASN A 154 -23.73 -7.87 11.57
N LYS A 155 -24.92 -7.39 11.91
CA LYS A 155 -25.87 -8.12 12.75
C LYS A 155 -26.30 -9.45 12.12
N GLN A 156 -26.62 -9.45 10.83
CA GLN A 156 -27.00 -10.67 10.10
C GLN A 156 -25.87 -11.68 10.08
N LEU A 157 -24.63 -11.26 9.76
CA LEU A 157 -23.46 -12.11 9.75
C LEU A 157 -23.17 -12.71 11.13
N TYR A 158 -23.29 -11.90 12.17
CA TYR A 158 -23.10 -12.37 13.54
C TYR A 158 -24.13 -13.44 13.91
N LEU A 159 -25.40 -13.23 13.57
CA LEU A 159 -26.50 -14.20 13.87
C LEU A 159 -26.38 -15.49 13.06
N GLN A 160 -25.84 -15.41 11.83
CA GLN A 160 -25.57 -16.61 11.02
C GLN A 160 -24.46 -17.47 11.60
N ASN A 161 -23.41 -16.83 12.15
CA ASN A 161 -22.25 -17.53 12.72
C ASN A 161 -22.51 -18.02 14.16
N ASN A 162 -23.45 -17.40 14.90
CA ASN A 162 -23.76 -17.71 16.29
C ASN A 162 -25.20 -18.18 16.47
N GLN A 163 -25.40 -19.50 16.56
CA GLN A 163 -26.72 -20.11 16.72
C GLN A 163 -27.47 -19.69 17.99
N GLY A 164 -26.78 -19.13 19.00
CA GLY A 164 -27.34 -18.67 20.27
C GLY A 164 -27.93 -17.25 20.23
N GLY A 165 -27.84 -16.56 19.09
CA GLY A 165 -28.23 -15.14 18.99
C GLY A 165 -27.17 -14.18 19.54
N ALA A 166 -27.47 -12.88 19.52
CA ALA A 166 -26.59 -11.86 20.10
C ALA A 166 -26.89 -11.68 21.60
N PRO A 167 -25.87 -11.58 22.47
CA PRO A 167 -26.07 -11.22 23.86
C PRO A 167 -26.83 -9.91 24.01
N VAL A 168 -27.64 -9.80 25.06
CA VAL A 168 -28.37 -8.57 25.36
C VAL A 168 -27.36 -7.44 25.62
N GLY A 169 -27.63 -6.25 25.02
CA GLY A 169 -26.74 -5.09 25.12
C GLY A 169 -25.61 -5.07 24.06
N THR A 170 -25.59 -6.02 23.12
CA THR A 170 -24.67 -5.94 21.98
C THR A 170 -25.16 -4.87 20.98
N ILE A 171 -24.34 -3.86 20.74
CA ILE A 171 -24.57 -2.78 19.79
C ILE A 171 -23.73 -3.07 18.55
N PHE A 172 -24.37 -3.30 17.43
CA PHE A 172 -23.68 -3.48 16.16
C PHE A 172 -23.31 -2.12 15.58
N THR A 173 -22.15 -2.04 14.94
CA THR A 173 -21.67 -0.84 14.26
C THR A 173 -21.56 -1.09 12.78
N ASP A 174 -21.63 -0.06 11.96
CA ASP A 174 -21.19 -0.13 10.59
C ASP A 174 -19.66 -0.11 10.57
N SER A 175 -19.08 -0.90 9.68
CA SER A 175 -17.63 -1.13 9.60
C SER A 175 -17.05 -0.59 8.31
N ILE A 176 -16.04 0.27 8.41
CA ILE A 176 -15.26 0.80 7.30
C ILE A 176 -13.92 0.07 7.30
N TYR A 177 -13.79 -0.94 6.46
CA TYR A 177 -12.58 -1.77 6.38
C TYR A 177 -11.49 -1.18 5.50
N THR A 178 -11.84 -0.24 4.62
CA THR A 178 -10.92 0.31 3.63
C THR A 178 -9.73 1.00 4.30
N PRO A 179 -8.48 0.54 4.07
CA PRO A 179 -7.29 1.17 4.63
C PRO A 179 -6.86 2.43 3.86
N VAL A 180 -7.52 2.74 2.75
CA VAL A 180 -7.21 3.89 1.90
C VAL A 180 -8.26 4.96 2.08
N TYR A 181 -7.83 6.15 2.52
CA TYR A 181 -8.72 7.28 2.75
C TYR A 181 -9.00 8.07 1.48
N ASN A 182 -7.97 8.28 0.66
CA ASN A 182 -8.11 9.10 -0.54
C ASN A 182 -7.22 8.57 -1.66
N VAL A 183 -7.79 8.57 -2.86
CA VAL A 183 -7.05 8.31 -4.11
C VAL A 183 -7.42 9.39 -5.10
N ASN A 184 -6.44 10.15 -5.52
CA ASN A 184 -6.58 11.14 -6.57
C ASN A 184 -5.70 10.77 -7.75
N TYR A 185 -6.17 11.02 -8.98
CA TYR A 185 -5.34 10.83 -10.16
C TYR A 185 -5.52 12.00 -11.13
N LYS A 186 -4.44 12.32 -11.83
CA LYS A 186 -4.39 13.35 -12.86
C LYS A 186 -3.72 12.77 -14.09
N VAL A 187 -4.30 13.02 -15.26
CA VAL A 187 -3.73 12.62 -16.54
C VAL A 187 -3.33 13.89 -17.31
N GLU A 188 -2.12 13.92 -17.77
CA GLU A 188 -1.53 15.01 -18.55
C GLU A 188 -0.88 14.43 -19.79
N ASN A 189 -0.82 15.22 -20.87
CA ASN A 189 -0.09 14.81 -22.06
C ASN A 189 1.42 14.90 -21.79
N THR A 190 2.17 13.91 -22.26
CA THR A 190 3.63 13.91 -22.20
C THR A 190 4.23 13.73 -23.58
N ARG A 191 5.48 14.15 -23.75
CA ARG A 191 6.21 14.05 -25.00
C ARG A 191 7.27 12.99 -24.93
N VAL A 192 7.29 12.13 -25.94
CA VAL A 192 8.32 11.11 -26.11
C VAL A 192 8.97 11.32 -27.48
N GLY A 193 10.23 11.78 -27.48
CA GLY A 193 10.93 12.12 -28.72
C GLY A 193 10.20 13.23 -29.52
N SER A 194 9.74 12.91 -30.71
CA SER A 194 8.97 13.81 -31.57
C SER A 194 7.45 13.72 -31.39
N SER A 195 6.95 12.68 -30.74
CA SER A 195 5.50 12.45 -30.52
C SER A 195 5.02 13.06 -29.22
N THR A 196 3.84 13.69 -29.25
CA THR A 196 3.16 14.31 -28.10
C THR A 196 1.91 13.54 -27.66
N ASP A 197 1.67 12.37 -28.22
CA ASP A 197 0.43 11.60 -28.07
C ASP A 197 0.48 10.57 -26.93
N TYR A 198 1.32 10.81 -25.92
CA TYR A 198 1.42 9.94 -24.75
C TYR A 198 0.78 10.59 -23.53
N ASP A 199 0.25 9.73 -22.65
CA ASP A 199 -0.32 10.13 -21.38
C ASP A 199 0.74 9.99 -20.26
N LYS A 200 0.69 10.92 -19.31
CA LYS A 200 1.36 10.87 -18.02
C LYS A 200 0.30 10.75 -16.93
N LEU A 201 0.29 9.65 -16.22
CA LEU A 201 -0.59 9.42 -15.09
C LEU A 201 0.13 9.78 -13.79
N THR A 202 -0.41 10.74 -13.06
CA THR A 202 -0.02 11.03 -11.67
C THR A 202 -1.07 10.45 -10.74
N LEU A 203 -0.66 9.58 -9.80
CA LEU A 203 -1.52 8.93 -8.82
C LEU A 203 -1.09 9.35 -7.42
N GLU A 204 -2.02 9.87 -6.63
CA GLU A 204 -1.83 10.25 -5.23
C GLU A 204 -2.68 9.35 -4.35
N VAL A 205 -2.06 8.71 -3.35
CA VAL A 205 -2.73 7.75 -2.47
C VAL A 205 -2.43 8.13 -1.02
N LEU A 206 -3.49 8.23 -0.22
CA LEU A 206 -3.42 8.45 1.22
C LEU A 206 -4.03 7.26 1.95
N THR A 207 -3.25 6.61 2.82
CA THR A 207 -3.66 5.45 3.62
C THR A 207 -3.82 5.81 5.10
N ASN A 208 -4.43 4.91 5.86
CA ASN A 208 -4.57 5.03 7.32
C ASN A 208 -3.30 4.62 8.10
N GLY A 209 -2.30 4.02 7.44
CA GLY A 209 -1.04 3.58 8.03
C GLY A 209 -0.97 2.09 8.35
N VAL A 210 -2.07 1.32 8.24
CA VAL A 210 -2.05 -0.15 8.30
C VAL A 210 -1.27 -0.73 7.13
N ILE A 211 -1.38 -0.08 5.97
CA ILE A 211 -0.67 -0.42 4.74
C ILE A 211 0.00 0.82 4.17
N LEU A 212 1.21 0.68 3.64
CA LEU A 212 1.91 1.76 2.98
C LEU A 212 1.28 2.08 1.62
N ALA A 213 1.35 3.35 1.18
CA ALA A 213 0.78 3.77 -0.10
C ALA A 213 1.31 2.96 -1.29
N LYS A 214 2.61 2.62 -1.28
CA LYS A 214 3.24 1.79 -2.32
C LYS A 214 2.69 0.36 -2.34
N GLU A 215 2.52 -0.24 -1.17
CA GLU A 215 1.98 -1.60 -1.02
C GLU A 215 0.51 -1.66 -1.41
N ALA A 216 -0.27 -0.64 -1.03
CA ALA A 216 -1.68 -0.52 -1.40
C ALA A 216 -1.86 -0.55 -2.93
N ILE A 217 -1.05 0.24 -3.68
CA ILE A 217 -1.08 0.25 -5.14
C ILE A 217 -0.71 -1.12 -5.71
N SER A 218 0.35 -1.74 -5.19
CA SER A 218 0.79 -3.05 -5.65
C SER A 218 -0.28 -4.12 -5.44
N LEU A 219 -0.92 -4.12 -4.27
CA LEU A 219 -2.01 -5.05 -3.96
C LEU A 219 -3.25 -4.79 -4.81
N GLY A 220 -3.61 -3.50 -5.01
CA GLY A 220 -4.71 -3.11 -5.89
C GLY A 220 -4.49 -3.53 -7.35
N ALA A 221 -3.27 -3.34 -7.85
CA ALA A 221 -2.89 -3.78 -9.19
C ALA A 221 -2.93 -5.32 -9.31
N LYS A 222 -2.48 -6.05 -8.28
CA LYS A 222 -2.56 -7.51 -8.25
C LYS A 222 -4.01 -8.01 -8.31
N ILE A 223 -4.91 -7.41 -7.53
CA ILE A 223 -6.34 -7.74 -7.56
C ILE A 223 -6.92 -7.56 -8.97
N LEU A 224 -6.61 -6.42 -9.63
CA LEU A 224 -7.04 -6.18 -11.00
C LEU A 224 -6.48 -7.22 -11.97
N ASN A 225 -5.20 -7.51 -11.86
CA ASN A 225 -4.53 -8.47 -12.75
C ASN A 225 -5.12 -9.87 -12.63
N GLU A 226 -5.43 -10.35 -11.41
CA GLU A 226 -6.07 -11.65 -11.20
C GLU A 226 -7.46 -11.73 -11.87
N HIS A 227 -8.25 -10.64 -11.81
CA HIS A 227 -9.52 -10.58 -12.50
C HIS A 227 -9.37 -10.53 -14.03
N LEU A 228 -8.36 -9.78 -14.53
CA LEU A 228 -8.08 -9.67 -15.96
C LEU A 228 -7.53 -10.98 -16.53
N ASN A 229 -6.78 -11.75 -15.77
CA ASN A 229 -6.26 -13.05 -16.20
C ASN A 229 -7.38 -14.03 -16.59
N LEU A 230 -8.56 -13.95 -15.95
CA LEU A 230 -9.73 -14.75 -16.36
C LEU A 230 -10.14 -14.50 -17.83
N PHE A 231 -9.93 -13.30 -18.34
CA PHE A 231 -10.19 -12.95 -19.74
C PHE A 231 -9.03 -13.33 -20.65
N VAL A 232 -7.79 -13.24 -20.17
CA VAL A 232 -6.60 -13.69 -20.91
C VAL A 232 -6.64 -15.19 -21.15
N ASP A 233 -7.13 -15.96 -20.18
CA ASP A 233 -7.25 -17.42 -20.26
C ASP A 233 -8.32 -17.91 -21.27
N LEU A 234 -9.12 -17.00 -21.86
CA LEU A 234 -10.09 -17.36 -22.90
C LEU A 234 -9.42 -17.76 -24.24
N SER A 235 -8.17 -17.36 -24.48
CA SER A 235 -7.45 -17.70 -25.71
C SER A 235 -5.99 -18.07 -25.41
N ASP A 236 -5.59 -19.26 -25.83
CA ASP A 236 -4.21 -19.74 -25.70
C ASP A 236 -3.21 -18.89 -26.51
N GLU A 237 -3.64 -18.29 -27.62
CA GLU A 237 -2.82 -17.38 -28.42
C GLU A 237 -2.55 -16.07 -27.68
N ALA A 238 -3.57 -15.50 -27.01
CA ALA A 238 -3.43 -14.26 -26.24
C ALA A 238 -2.55 -14.46 -25.01
N LYS A 239 -2.61 -15.63 -24.37
CA LYS A 239 -1.80 -15.97 -23.19
C LYS A 239 -0.31 -15.97 -23.47
N ASN A 240 0.10 -16.38 -24.69
CA ASN A 240 1.50 -16.50 -25.10
C ASN A 240 2.01 -15.26 -25.87
N ALA A 241 1.19 -14.24 -26.06
CA ALA A 241 1.57 -13.02 -26.77
C ALA A 241 2.36 -12.07 -25.86
N GLU A 242 3.56 -11.73 -26.24
CA GLU A 242 4.32 -10.62 -25.64
C GLU A 242 3.80 -9.30 -26.22
N ILE A 243 3.22 -8.45 -25.35
CA ILE A 243 2.61 -7.17 -25.75
C ILE A 243 3.49 -5.99 -25.36
N MET A 244 4.15 -6.04 -24.19
CA MET A 244 5.00 -4.95 -23.70
C MET A 244 6.47 -5.20 -24.07
N VAL A 245 7.07 -4.23 -24.75
CA VAL A 245 8.47 -4.27 -25.18
C VAL A 245 9.27 -3.19 -24.44
N GLU A 246 10.44 -3.52 -23.96
CA GLU A 246 11.34 -2.54 -23.37
C GLU A 246 11.91 -1.61 -24.47
N ARG A 247 11.99 -0.33 -24.19
CA ARG A 247 12.49 0.69 -25.11
C ARG A 247 13.95 0.45 -25.44
N GLU A 248 14.32 0.51 -26.73
CA GLU A 248 15.72 0.33 -27.16
C GLU A 248 16.70 1.32 -26.49
N GLU A 249 16.25 2.56 -26.21
CA GLU A 249 17.08 3.56 -25.52
C GLU A 249 17.36 3.14 -24.06
N THR A 250 16.34 2.61 -23.37
CA THR A 250 16.49 2.10 -21.99
C THR A 250 17.41 0.88 -21.93
N ILE A 251 17.37 0.04 -22.96
CA ILE A 251 18.29 -1.12 -23.07
C ILE A 251 19.72 -0.62 -23.28
N LYS A 252 19.91 0.38 -24.16
CA LYS A 252 21.23 0.99 -24.39
C LYS A 252 21.78 1.66 -23.12
N GLU A 253 20.94 2.42 -22.40
CA GLU A 253 21.32 3.05 -21.13
C GLU A 253 21.72 2.00 -20.08
N LYS A 254 20.93 0.95 -19.91
CA LYS A 254 21.25 -0.16 -18.99
C LYS A 254 22.57 -0.85 -19.36
N VAL A 255 22.81 -1.06 -20.66
CA VAL A 255 24.07 -1.66 -21.13
C VAL A 255 25.25 -0.73 -20.88
N LEU A 256 25.09 0.59 -20.99
CA LEU A 256 26.14 1.57 -20.71
C LEU A 256 26.47 1.66 -19.22
N GLU A 257 25.46 1.54 -18.34
CA GLU A 257 25.61 1.53 -16.89
C GLU A 257 26.16 0.19 -16.35
N MET A 258 26.11 -0.87 -17.16
CA MET A 258 26.61 -2.20 -16.79
C MET A 258 28.05 -2.13 -16.32
N THR A 259 28.35 -2.82 -15.23
CA THR A 259 29.74 -2.91 -14.72
C THR A 259 30.57 -3.86 -15.56
N ILE A 260 31.88 -3.60 -15.66
CA ILE A 260 32.79 -4.47 -16.40
C ILE A 260 32.85 -5.88 -15.81
N GLU A 261 32.47 -6.04 -14.55
CA GLU A 261 32.39 -7.33 -13.84
C GLU A 261 31.31 -8.25 -14.40
N GLU A 262 30.25 -7.66 -14.97
CA GLU A 262 29.12 -8.38 -15.60
C GLU A 262 29.43 -8.82 -17.06
N LEU A 263 30.47 -8.28 -17.64
CA LEU A 263 30.93 -8.69 -18.96
C LEU A 263 31.80 -9.95 -18.85
N ASP A 264 31.45 -10.95 -19.62
CA ASP A 264 32.15 -12.26 -19.63
C ASP A 264 33.52 -12.16 -20.31
N MET A 265 34.46 -11.43 -19.68
CA MET A 265 35.79 -11.12 -20.20
C MET A 265 36.87 -11.99 -19.57
N SER A 266 38.00 -12.13 -20.28
CA SER A 266 39.14 -12.82 -19.71
C SER A 266 39.69 -12.11 -18.47
N VAL A 267 40.14 -12.85 -17.46
CA VAL A 267 40.73 -12.32 -16.22
C VAL A 267 41.84 -11.30 -16.49
N ARG A 268 42.54 -11.47 -17.60
CA ARG A 268 43.64 -10.58 -18.02
C ARG A 268 43.10 -9.23 -18.49
N SER A 269 42.06 -9.24 -19.32
CA SER A 269 41.38 -8.03 -19.82
C SER A 269 40.74 -7.26 -18.70
N PHE A 270 40.00 -7.94 -17.81
CA PHE A 270 39.39 -7.38 -16.64
C PHE A 270 40.37 -6.63 -15.71
N ASN A 271 41.48 -7.28 -15.38
CA ASN A 271 42.53 -6.66 -14.55
C ASN A 271 43.18 -5.44 -15.21
N CYS A 272 43.33 -5.44 -16.54
CA CYS A 272 43.82 -4.26 -17.27
C CYS A 272 42.88 -3.08 -17.18
N LEU A 273 41.57 -3.30 -17.41
CA LEU A 273 40.53 -2.25 -17.35
C LEU A 273 40.35 -1.68 -15.93
N LYS A 274 40.32 -2.53 -14.91
CA LYS A 274 40.23 -2.14 -13.51
C LYS A 274 41.45 -1.31 -13.06
N ARG A 275 42.65 -1.61 -13.52
CA ARG A 275 43.86 -0.81 -13.29
C ARG A 275 43.85 0.51 -14.04
N ALA A 276 43.17 0.59 -15.17
CA ALA A 276 42.97 1.82 -15.94
C ALA A 276 41.85 2.72 -15.36
N GLY A 277 41.15 2.30 -14.30
CA GLY A 277 40.07 3.05 -13.67
C GLY A 277 38.79 3.08 -14.52
N ILE A 278 38.57 2.03 -15.32
CA ILE A 278 37.38 1.87 -16.15
C ILE A 278 36.48 0.85 -15.46
N ASP A 279 35.36 1.27 -14.91
CA ASP A 279 34.47 0.43 -14.10
C ASP A 279 33.12 0.15 -14.80
N THR A 280 32.75 0.94 -15.81
CA THR A 280 31.50 0.79 -16.56
C THR A 280 31.70 0.68 -18.04
N VAL A 281 30.74 0.11 -18.77
CA VAL A 281 30.74 -0.01 -20.23
C VAL A 281 30.76 1.37 -20.89
N GLU A 282 30.09 2.36 -20.32
CA GLU A 282 30.13 3.74 -20.79
C GLU A 282 31.54 4.31 -20.79
N HIS A 283 32.31 4.12 -19.70
CA HIS A 283 33.69 4.53 -19.61
C HIS A 283 34.59 3.82 -20.63
N LEU A 284 34.26 2.57 -20.98
CA LEU A 284 34.98 1.80 -21.96
C LEU A 284 34.77 2.32 -23.39
N ILE A 285 33.50 2.63 -23.75
CA ILE A 285 33.14 3.12 -25.10
C ILE A 285 33.69 4.52 -25.36
N ASN A 286 33.75 5.37 -24.33
CA ASN A 286 34.25 6.74 -24.44
C ASN A 286 35.76 6.83 -24.52
N LYS A 287 36.54 5.70 -24.41
CA LYS A 287 37.97 5.66 -24.55
C LYS A 287 38.40 5.35 -26.00
N THR A 288 39.34 6.10 -26.52
CA THR A 288 39.94 5.80 -27.83
C THR A 288 40.96 4.69 -27.73
N GLU A 289 41.21 3.98 -28.84
CA GLU A 289 42.18 2.89 -28.93
C GLU A 289 43.58 3.33 -28.51
N GLU A 290 43.99 4.56 -28.87
CA GLU A 290 45.28 5.16 -28.49
C GLU A 290 45.40 5.38 -26.97
N GLU A 291 44.32 5.80 -26.29
CA GLU A 291 44.29 5.96 -24.83
C GLU A 291 44.36 4.63 -24.09
N MET A 292 43.78 3.59 -24.67
CA MET A 292 43.85 2.22 -24.13
C MET A 292 45.26 1.68 -24.19
N ILE A 293 45.97 1.87 -25.33
CA ILE A 293 47.37 1.44 -25.51
C ILE A 293 48.31 2.22 -24.58
N ARG A 294 48.07 3.53 -24.36
CA ARG A 294 48.86 4.33 -23.43
C ARG A 294 48.68 3.90 -21.97
N SER A 295 47.50 3.48 -21.59
CA SER A 295 47.26 2.96 -20.25
C SER A 295 48.00 1.62 -20.01
N GLU A 296 48.06 0.74 -20.99
CA GLU A 296 48.82 -0.50 -20.91
C GLU A 296 50.35 -0.27 -20.82
N THR A 297 50.86 0.69 -21.60
CA THR A 297 52.30 1.04 -21.57
C THR A 297 52.72 1.75 -20.29
N SER A 298 51.90 2.60 -19.73
CA SER A 298 52.09 3.26 -18.43
C SER A 298 52.13 2.27 -17.26
N VAL A 299 51.33 1.23 -17.31
CA VAL A 299 51.33 0.15 -16.30
C VAL A 299 52.55 -0.73 -16.40
N ARG A 300 53.04 -1.04 -17.63
CA ARG A 300 54.30 -1.79 -17.84
C ARG A 300 55.53 -1.01 -17.38
N SER A 301 55.55 0.31 -17.48
CA SER A 301 56.66 1.15 -17.03
C SER A 301 56.77 1.28 -15.51
N ARG A 302 55.65 1.20 -14.78
CA ARG A 302 55.61 1.21 -13.31
C ARG A 302 55.97 -0.14 -12.65
N LEU A 303 55.89 -1.25 -13.39
CA LEU A 303 56.30 -2.58 -12.92
C LEU A 303 57.78 -2.89 -13.17
N LYS A 304 58.55 -1.95 -13.79
CA LYS A 304 59.98 -2.04 -13.99
C LYS A 304 60.79 -1.12 -13.09
N LYS A 305 60.18 -0.46 -12.12
CA LYS A 305 60.80 0.20 -10.99
C LYS A 305 60.37 -0.51 -9.69
#